data_e725c0612f2fcead1033011b78439a00
#
_entry.id   e725c0612f2fcead1033011b78439a00
#
_cell.length_a   1.000
_cell.length_b   1.000
_cell.length_c   1.000
_cell.angle_alpha   90.00
_cell.angle_beta   90.00
_cell.angle_gamma   90.00
#
_symmetry.space_group_name_H-M   'P 1'
#
loop_
_entity.id
_entity.type
_entity.pdbx_description
1 polymer ?
#
loop_
_entity_poly.entity_id
_entity_poly.type
_entity_poly.pdbx_seq_one_letter_code
_entity_poly.pdbx_strand_id
1 'polypeptide(L)'
;MRTMKVLARYFNIYLALALLPGLVASCETGKKKAQTAALRVHIEALPDAAGTSQPVSVLRSEPVLVNIKKEPILTEANLINAKVIEARGGFALELRFDENGTWLLEQYSAANNGQHFVVFGQWGEKRSEGRWLAAPFISRRISNGILVFTPDCSREEADQFVAGINEATKQIHKGLLK
;
A
#
# COMPACT_ATOMS: atom_id res chain seq x y z
N MET A 1 29.02 67.69 -24.50
CA MET A 1 28.88 67.02 -23.16
C MET A 1 27.48 66.46 -22.86
N ARG A 2 26.45 66.71 -23.66
CA ARG A 2 25.06 66.15 -23.42
C ARG A 2 24.86 64.73 -23.89
N THR A 3 25.52 64.26 -24.93
CA THR A 3 25.36 62.93 -25.57
C THR A 3 25.96 61.78 -24.73
N MET A 4 27.04 62.00 -23.98
CA MET A 4 27.68 60.99 -23.15
C MET A 4 26.85 60.60 -21.92
N LYS A 5 26.05 61.51 -21.36
CA LYS A 5 25.17 61.18 -20.22
C LYS A 5 23.96 60.30 -20.60
N VAL A 6 23.51 60.43 -21.85
CA VAL A 6 22.39 59.65 -22.34
C VAL A 6 22.82 58.20 -22.61
N LEU A 7 24.00 57.97 -23.20
CA LEU A 7 24.54 56.60 -23.45
C LEU A 7 24.81 55.84 -22.13
N ALA A 8 25.32 56.50 -21.09
CA ALA A 8 25.55 55.85 -19.80
C ALA A 8 24.24 55.42 -19.10
N ARG A 9 23.13 56.13 -19.36
CA ARG A 9 21.83 55.85 -18.77
C ARG A 9 21.18 54.64 -19.43
N TYR A 10 21.33 54.42 -20.72
CA TYR A 10 20.87 53.26 -21.43
C TYR A 10 21.74 52.04 -21.18
N PHE A 11 23.03 52.16 -21.01
CA PHE A 11 23.94 51.09 -20.69
C PHE A 11 23.60 50.44 -19.32
N ASN A 12 23.22 51.23 -18.32
CA ASN A 12 22.76 50.69 -17.04
C ASN A 12 21.40 49.99 -17.11
N ILE A 13 20.49 50.41 -18.01
CA ILE A 13 19.17 49.75 -18.20
C ILE A 13 19.35 48.41 -18.90
N TYR A 14 20.25 48.29 -19.87
CA TYR A 14 20.54 47.01 -20.53
C TYR A 14 21.31 46.03 -19.66
N LEU A 15 22.17 46.52 -18.75
CA LEU A 15 22.89 45.72 -17.77
C LEU A 15 21.94 45.17 -16.70
N ALA A 16 20.91 45.92 -16.29
CA ALA A 16 19.88 45.46 -15.37
C ALA A 16 18.91 44.45 -15.98
N LEU A 17 18.68 44.57 -17.31
CA LEU A 17 17.79 43.64 -18.04
C LEU A 17 18.47 42.29 -18.37
N ALA A 18 19.81 42.26 -18.47
CA ALA A 18 20.59 41.05 -18.71
C ALA A 18 20.78 40.15 -17.50
N LEU A 19 20.47 40.62 -16.27
CA LEU A 19 20.61 39.90 -15.00
C LEU A 19 19.32 39.17 -14.58
N LEU A 20 18.22 39.25 -15.37
CA LEU A 20 16.92 38.66 -15.03
C LEU A 20 16.62 37.26 -15.58
N PRO A 21 17.41 36.59 -16.46
CA PRO A 21 17.07 35.23 -16.89
C PRO A 21 17.59 34.10 -15.99
N GLY A 22 18.20 34.42 -14.84
CA GLY A 22 18.91 33.42 -14.01
C GLY A 22 18.10 32.76 -12.89
N LEU A 23 16.83 33.09 -12.66
CA LEU A 23 16.09 32.68 -11.47
C LEU A 23 14.88 31.75 -11.71
N VAL A 24 14.74 31.19 -12.91
CA VAL A 24 13.71 30.17 -13.17
C VAL A 24 14.28 28.77 -13.37
N ALA A 25 15.41 28.44 -12.72
CA ALA A 25 15.71 27.04 -12.43
C ALA A 25 14.92 26.62 -11.20
N SER A 26 13.58 26.55 -11.35
CA SER A 26 12.74 25.78 -10.44
C SER A 26 13.16 24.32 -10.60
N CYS A 27 14.06 23.86 -9.75
CA CYS A 27 14.18 22.43 -9.48
C CYS A 27 12.81 21.95 -9.00
N GLU A 28 11.97 21.50 -9.91
CA GLU A 28 10.96 20.49 -9.58
C GLU A 28 11.73 19.26 -9.11
N THR A 29 12.13 19.27 -7.87
CA THR A 29 12.30 18.04 -7.10
C THR A 29 10.92 17.39 -7.12
N GLY A 30 10.70 16.55 -8.13
CA GLY A 30 9.54 15.68 -8.19
C GLY A 30 9.55 14.88 -6.90
N LYS A 31 8.85 15.35 -5.88
CA LYS A 31 8.44 14.53 -4.76
C LYS A 31 7.69 13.39 -5.42
N LYS A 32 8.34 12.21 -5.56
CA LYS A 32 7.63 10.97 -5.87
C LYS A 32 6.47 10.96 -4.89
N LYS A 33 5.24 11.18 -5.39
CA LYS A 33 4.04 11.07 -4.58
C LYS A 33 4.15 9.72 -3.92
N ALA A 34 4.18 9.68 -2.59
CA ALA A 34 4.29 8.45 -1.85
C ALA A 34 3.12 7.56 -2.28
N GLN A 35 3.43 6.47 -2.98
CA GLN A 35 2.45 5.45 -3.27
C GLN A 35 2.08 4.85 -1.93
N THR A 36 0.93 5.22 -1.42
CA THR A 36 0.40 4.65 -0.19
C THR A 36 -0.48 3.47 -0.54
N ALA A 37 -0.23 2.32 0.06
CA ALA A 37 -1.11 1.17 -0.02
C ALA A 37 -1.77 0.91 1.33
N ALA A 38 -2.85 0.14 1.34
CA ALA A 38 -3.51 -0.34 2.53
C ALA A 38 -3.75 -1.84 2.43
N LEU A 39 -3.66 -2.52 3.56
CA LEU A 39 -3.95 -3.94 3.72
C LEU A 39 -5.04 -4.11 4.78
N ARG A 40 -5.98 -5.01 4.50
CA ARG A 40 -6.92 -5.52 5.51
C ARG A 40 -7.06 -7.01 5.36
N VAL A 41 -6.89 -7.72 6.46
CA VAL A 41 -7.15 -9.15 6.53
C VAL A 41 -8.39 -9.34 7.40
N HIS A 42 -9.39 -9.97 6.83
CA HIS A 42 -10.65 -10.31 7.50
C HIS A 42 -10.72 -11.81 7.73
N ILE A 43 -11.60 -12.21 8.64
CA ILE A 43 -11.93 -13.62 8.85
C ILE A 43 -13.30 -13.94 8.23
N GLU A 44 -13.40 -15.10 7.60
CA GLU A 44 -14.69 -15.64 7.19
C GLU A 44 -15.63 -15.78 8.39
N ALA A 45 -16.90 -15.51 8.20
CA ALA A 45 -17.91 -15.57 9.24
C ALA A 45 -19.24 -16.07 8.69
N LEU A 46 -20.08 -16.62 9.52
CA LEU A 46 -21.47 -16.88 9.14
C LEU A 46 -22.24 -15.56 8.99
N PRO A 47 -23.22 -15.51 8.07
CA PRO A 47 -24.15 -14.39 8.00
C PRO A 47 -24.85 -14.20 9.34
N ASP A 48 -24.92 -12.97 9.82
CA ASP A 48 -25.56 -12.64 11.08
C ASP A 48 -26.65 -11.56 10.93
N ALA A 49 -27.69 -11.65 11.77
CA ALA A 49 -28.75 -10.65 11.80
C ALA A 49 -28.34 -9.32 12.44
N ALA A 50 -27.22 -9.30 13.16
CA ALA A 50 -26.68 -8.09 13.80
C ALA A 50 -25.94 -7.17 12.83
N GLY A 51 -25.71 -7.63 11.60
CA GLY A 51 -25.05 -6.85 10.54
C GLY A 51 -23.55 -6.64 10.79
N THR A 52 -22.90 -7.50 11.59
CA THR A 52 -21.45 -7.47 11.85
C THR A 52 -20.64 -8.16 10.74
N SER A 53 -21.34 -8.90 9.88
CA SER A 53 -20.78 -9.58 8.72
C SER A 53 -21.30 -8.99 7.41
N GLN A 54 -20.59 -9.28 6.30
CA GLN A 54 -21.00 -8.88 4.95
C GLN A 54 -20.45 -9.87 3.90
N PRO A 55 -21.20 -10.13 2.83
CA PRO A 55 -20.71 -10.91 1.70
C PRO A 55 -19.75 -10.07 0.85
N VAL A 56 -18.68 -10.69 0.40
CA VAL A 56 -17.70 -10.10 -0.54
C VAL A 56 -17.40 -11.10 -1.65
N SER A 57 -17.15 -10.61 -2.85
CA SER A 57 -16.76 -11.43 -4.00
C SER A 57 -15.24 -11.42 -4.13
N VAL A 58 -14.62 -12.58 -4.05
CA VAL A 58 -13.19 -12.80 -4.22
C VAL A 58 -12.95 -13.53 -5.53
N LEU A 59 -11.82 -13.27 -6.18
CA LEU A 59 -11.42 -13.79 -7.49
C LEU A 59 -12.26 -13.22 -8.64
N ARG A 60 -11.58 -12.71 -9.68
CA ARG A 60 -12.24 -12.07 -10.84
C ARG A 60 -12.68 -13.06 -11.91
N SER A 61 -11.86 -14.09 -12.14
CA SER A 61 -12.10 -15.08 -13.20
C SER A 61 -13.24 -16.04 -12.83
N GLU A 62 -13.26 -16.47 -11.56
CA GLU A 62 -14.29 -17.35 -11.01
C GLU A 62 -14.71 -16.78 -9.64
N PRO A 63 -15.65 -15.82 -9.61
CA PRO A 63 -16.00 -15.13 -8.37
C PRO A 63 -16.59 -16.08 -7.33
N VAL A 64 -15.94 -16.12 -6.16
CA VAL A 64 -16.41 -16.88 -5.00
C VAL A 64 -16.97 -15.89 -3.98
N LEU A 65 -18.20 -16.09 -3.54
CA LEU A 65 -18.83 -15.29 -2.51
C LEU A 65 -18.45 -15.82 -1.14
N VAL A 66 -17.75 -14.99 -0.36
CA VAL A 66 -17.35 -15.31 1.02
C VAL A 66 -17.97 -14.27 1.95
N ASN A 67 -18.60 -14.72 3.02
CA ASN A 67 -19.11 -13.80 4.05
C ASN A 67 -18.00 -13.55 5.10
N ILE A 68 -17.72 -12.30 5.41
CA ILE A 68 -16.62 -11.89 6.29
C ILE A 68 -17.11 -11.04 7.46
N LYS A 69 -16.36 -11.04 8.57
CA LYS A 69 -16.50 -9.99 9.58
C LYS A 69 -16.08 -8.66 8.99
N LYS A 70 -16.90 -7.61 9.18
CA LYS A 70 -16.64 -6.27 8.65
C LYS A 70 -15.36 -5.65 9.21
N GLU A 71 -15.06 -5.93 10.48
CA GLU A 71 -13.85 -5.46 11.14
C GLU A 71 -12.65 -6.33 10.74
N PRO A 72 -11.58 -5.72 10.21
CA PRO A 72 -10.36 -6.47 9.88
C PRO A 72 -9.63 -6.89 11.16
N ILE A 73 -9.04 -8.07 11.13
CA ILE A 73 -8.23 -8.61 12.23
C ILE A 73 -6.78 -8.16 12.17
N LEU A 74 -6.28 -7.86 10.96
CA LEU A 74 -4.93 -7.38 10.70
C LEU A 74 -4.97 -6.28 9.63
N THR A 75 -4.06 -5.31 9.77
CA THR A 75 -3.89 -4.19 8.84
C THR A 75 -2.42 -3.96 8.51
N GLU A 76 -2.13 -2.97 7.67
CA GLU A 76 -0.75 -2.55 7.39
C GLU A 76 0.03 -2.11 8.63
N ALA A 77 -0.65 -1.69 9.70
CA ALA A 77 0.00 -1.31 10.95
C ALA A 77 0.67 -2.49 11.68
N ASN A 78 0.20 -3.70 11.40
CA ASN A 78 0.75 -4.93 11.99
C ASN A 78 1.86 -5.56 11.14
N LEU A 79 2.23 -4.95 9.99
CA LEU A 79 3.26 -5.49 9.11
C LEU A 79 4.66 -5.00 9.49
N ILE A 80 5.64 -5.89 9.33
CA ILE A 80 7.06 -5.53 9.22
C ILE A 80 7.39 -5.27 7.75
N ASN A 81 7.03 -6.21 6.86
CA ASN A 81 7.24 -6.08 5.42
C ASN A 81 6.34 -7.03 4.62
N ALA A 82 6.24 -6.75 3.32
CA ALA A 82 5.65 -7.62 2.32
C ALA A 82 6.68 -7.92 1.21
N LYS A 83 6.54 -9.07 0.55
CA LYS A 83 7.38 -9.47 -0.59
C LYS A 83 6.57 -10.23 -1.62
N VAL A 84 6.95 -10.09 -2.89
CA VAL A 84 6.56 -11.01 -3.96
C VAL A 84 7.58 -12.15 -3.98
N ILE A 85 7.11 -13.38 -3.93
CA ILE A 85 7.93 -14.59 -3.99
C ILE A 85 7.52 -15.48 -5.16
N GLU A 86 8.47 -16.22 -5.72
CA GLU A 86 8.16 -17.20 -6.76
C GLU A 86 7.44 -18.41 -6.16
N ALA A 87 6.40 -18.86 -6.86
CA ALA A 87 5.58 -20.01 -6.49
C ALA A 87 5.35 -20.91 -7.71
N ARG A 88 4.94 -22.18 -7.48
CA ARG A 88 4.62 -23.09 -8.58
C ARG A 88 3.48 -22.50 -9.42
N GLY A 89 3.74 -22.30 -10.71
CA GLY A 89 2.76 -21.78 -11.66
C GLY A 89 2.57 -20.26 -11.63
N GLY A 90 3.48 -19.50 -10.95
CA GLY A 90 3.40 -18.05 -10.91
C GLY A 90 4.12 -17.45 -9.72
N PHE A 91 3.45 -16.59 -8.97
CA PHE A 91 3.98 -15.91 -7.80
C PHE A 91 2.99 -15.92 -6.64
N ALA A 92 3.50 -15.62 -5.44
CA ALA A 92 2.70 -15.43 -4.23
C ALA A 92 3.14 -14.16 -3.51
N LEU A 93 2.30 -13.66 -2.62
CA LEU A 93 2.64 -12.62 -1.67
C LEU A 93 2.99 -13.25 -0.32
N GLU A 94 4.12 -12.85 0.24
CA GLU A 94 4.51 -13.13 1.62
C GLU A 94 4.31 -11.86 2.43
N LEU A 95 3.48 -11.93 3.46
CA LEU A 95 3.28 -10.87 4.45
C LEU A 95 3.93 -11.31 5.76
N ARG A 96 4.85 -10.50 6.28
CA ARG A 96 5.50 -10.72 7.57
C ARG A 96 4.98 -9.71 8.58
N PHE A 97 4.39 -10.21 9.64
CA PHE A 97 3.80 -9.42 10.71
C PHE A 97 4.77 -9.17 11.86
N ASP A 98 4.52 -8.10 12.60
CA ASP A 98 5.20 -7.79 13.86
C ASP A 98 4.76 -8.74 14.98
N GLU A 99 5.21 -8.52 16.21
CA GLU A 99 4.89 -9.37 17.34
C GLU A 99 3.39 -9.41 17.64
N ASN A 100 2.72 -8.25 17.62
CA ASN A 100 1.28 -8.15 17.85
C ASN A 100 0.49 -8.82 16.69
N GLY A 101 0.86 -8.55 15.44
CA GLY A 101 0.25 -9.18 14.29
C GLY A 101 0.49 -10.69 14.24
N THR A 102 1.66 -11.16 14.66
CA THR A 102 1.97 -12.59 14.80
C THR A 102 1.04 -13.26 15.82
N TRP A 103 0.86 -12.63 16.97
CA TRP A 103 -0.05 -13.13 18.00
C TRP A 103 -1.51 -13.18 17.52
N LEU A 104 -1.99 -12.14 16.85
CA LEU A 104 -3.32 -12.11 16.25
C LEU A 104 -3.48 -13.20 15.18
N LEU A 105 -2.51 -13.32 14.25
CA LEU A 105 -2.53 -14.35 13.22
C LEU A 105 -2.60 -15.76 13.81
N GLU A 106 -1.83 -16.01 14.86
CA GLU A 106 -1.81 -17.27 15.58
C GLU A 106 -3.15 -17.58 16.25
N GLN A 107 -3.73 -16.63 16.98
CA GLN A 107 -5.02 -16.79 17.63
C GLN A 107 -6.14 -17.08 16.62
N TYR A 108 -6.24 -16.24 15.58
CA TYR A 108 -7.31 -16.38 14.59
C TYR A 108 -7.16 -17.64 13.75
N SER A 109 -5.94 -18.05 13.39
CA SER A 109 -5.72 -19.30 12.67
C SER A 109 -6.01 -20.54 13.51
N ALA A 110 -5.75 -20.49 14.82
CA ALA A 110 -6.08 -21.59 15.73
C ALA A 110 -7.59 -21.72 15.98
N ALA A 111 -8.28 -20.59 16.15
CA ALA A 111 -9.71 -20.56 16.46
C ALA A 111 -10.63 -20.81 15.26
N ASN A 112 -10.15 -20.55 14.03
CA ASN A 112 -10.96 -20.59 12.81
C ASN A 112 -10.41 -21.60 11.78
N ASN A 113 -9.90 -22.71 12.23
CA ASN A 113 -9.48 -23.80 11.34
C ASN A 113 -10.67 -24.29 10.49
N GLY A 114 -10.46 -24.47 9.18
CA GLY A 114 -11.51 -24.83 8.24
C GLY A 114 -12.24 -23.64 7.61
N GLN A 115 -11.90 -22.41 7.99
CA GLN A 115 -12.39 -21.14 7.40
C GLN A 115 -11.32 -20.48 6.53
N HIS A 116 -11.59 -19.27 6.04
CA HIS A 116 -10.68 -18.51 5.21
C HIS A 116 -10.28 -17.19 5.92
N PHE A 117 -9.02 -16.81 5.74
CA PHE A 117 -8.66 -15.39 5.77
C PHE A 117 -9.08 -14.77 4.44
N VAL A 118 -9.56 -13.54 4.47
CA VAL A 118 -9.94 -12.82 3.25
C VAL A 118 -9.16 -11.53 3.19
N VAL A 119 -8.30 -11.41 2.18
CA VAL A 119 -7.30 -10.36 2.08
C VAL A 119 -7.76 -9.29 1.10
N PHE A 120 -7.89 -8.05 1.58
CA PHE A 120 -8.17 -6.87 0.78
C PHE A 120 -6.93 -6.01 0.66
N GLY A 121 -6.60 -5.57 -0.54
CA GLY A 121 -5.51 -4.65 -0.83
C GLY A 121 -6.00 -3.40 -1.55
N GLN A 122 -5.39 -2.24 -1.21
CA GLN A 122 -5.52 -1.01 -1.98
C GLN A 122 -4.14 -0.48 -2.33
N TRP A 123 -3.98 0.03 -3.55
CA TRP A 123 -2.72 0.61 -4.05
C TRP A 123 -2.98 1.65 -5.14
N GLY A 124 -1.91 2.12 -5.77
CA GLY A 124 -1.97 3.13 -6.81
C GLY A 124 -1.98 4.56 -6.27
N GLU A 125 -2.13 5.53 -7.15
CA GLU A 125 -2.18 6.93 -6.79
C GLU A 125 -3.43 7.22 -5.95
N LYS A 126 -3.24 7.71 -4.72
CA LYS A 126 -4.32 7.98 -3.75
C LYS A 126 -5.18 6.74 -3.43
N ARG A 127 -4.61 5.53 -3.52
CA ARG A 127 -5.34 4.27 -3.31
C ARG A 127 -6.51 4.08 -4.28
N SER A 128 -6.33 4.46 -5.53
CA SER A 128 -7.37 4.38 -6.57
C SER A 128 -7.75 2.94 -6.93
N GLU A 129 -6.80 2.02 -6.79
CA GLU A 129 -7.03 0.59 -7.02
C GLU A 129 -7.32 -0.11 -5.71
N GLY A 130 -8.35 -0.94 -5.69
CA GLY A 130 -8.71 -1.71 -4.51
C GLY A 130 -9.50 -2.96 -4.85
N ARG A 131 -9.09 -4.10 -4.27
CA ARG A 131 -9.80 -5.36 -4.50
C ARG A 131 -9.53 -6.40 -3.42
N TRP A 132 -10.37 -7.41 -3.40
CA TRP A 132 -10.14 -8.64 -2.64
C TRP A 132 -9.10 -9.48 -3.39
N LEU A 133 -7.91 -9.61 -2.80
CA LEU A 133 -6.76 -10.25 -3.43
C LEU A 133 -6.80 -11.77 -3.32
N ALA A 134 -7.31 -12.31 -2.22
CA ALA A 134 -7.32 -13.74 -1.99
C ALA A 134 -8.23 -14.12 -0.82
N ALA A 135 -8.57 -15.43 -0.78
CA ALA A 135 -9.20 -16.06 0.37
C ALA A 135 -8.43 -17.34 0.76
N PRO A 136 -7.20 -17.24 1.34
CA PRO A 136 -6.44 -18.42 1.72
C PRO A 136 -7.14 -19.22 2.82
N PHE A 137 -7.20 -20.53 2.60
CA PHE A 137 -7.80 -21.48 3.54
C PHE A 137 -6.92 -21.69 4.77
N ILE A 138 -7.52 -21.69 5.94
CA ILE A 138 -6.86 -21.90 7.23
C ILE A 138 -6.82 -23.40 7.53
N SER A 139 -5.75 -24.07 7.14
CA SER A 139 -5.56 -25.50 7.37
C SER A 139 -4.85 -25.85 8.67
N ARG A 140 -4.19 -24.86 9.27
CA ARG A 140 -3.39 -25.03 10.50
C ARG A 140 -3.15 -23.71 11.21
N ARG A 141 -2.76 -23.79 12.48
CA ARG A 141 -2.26 -22.64 13.26
C ARG A 141 -1.00 -22.06 12.63
N ILE A 142 -0.92 -20.74 12.51
CA ILE A 142 0.20 -19.98 11.94
C ILE A 142 0.87 -19.21 13.08
N SER A 143 1.97 -19.72 13.61
CA SER A 143 2.68 -19.13 14.77
C SER A 143 3.99 -18.42 14.40
N ASN A 144 4.38 -18.45 13.11
CA ASN A 144 5.63 -17.84 12.63
C ASN A 144 5.46 -16.39 12.15
N GLY A 145 4.25 -15.82 12.24
CA GLY A 145 3.96 -14.46 11.78
C GLY A 145 4.04 -14.24 10.29
N ILE A 146 3.93 -15.30 9.48
CA ILE A 146 4.03 -15.22 8.03
C ILE A 146 2.75 -15.75 7.39
N LEU A 147 2.09 -14.90 6.60
CA LEU A 147 0.95 -15.29 5.75
C LEU A 147 1.40 -15.27 4.29
N VAL A 148 1.22 -16.41 3.61
CA VAL A 148 1.54 -16.56 2.18
C VAL A 148 0.28 -16.93 1.43
N PHE A 149 0.03 -16.25 0.30
CA PHE A 149 -1.13 -16.54 -0.57
C PHE A 149 -0.84 -16.13 -2.01
N THR A 150 -1.55 -16.76 -2.95
CA THR A 150 -1.55 -16.36 -4.36
C THR A 150 -2.60 -15.25 -4.55
N PRO A 151 -2.19 -14.04 -4.98
CA PRO A 151 -3.12 -12.93 -5.16
C PRO A 151 -3.82 -12.96 -6.52
N ASP A 152 -5.05 -12.47 -6.58
CA ASP A 152 -5.79 -12.21 -7.83
C ASP A 152 -5.39 -10.83 -8.41
N CYS A 153 -4.15 -10.74 -8.86
CA CYS A 153 -3.61 -9.56 -9.52
C CYS A 153 -2.47 -9.93 -10.48
N SER A 154 -2.09 -9.01 -11.36
CA SER A 154 -0.89 -9.19 -12.18
C SER A 154 0.38 -9.05 -11.34
N ARG A 155 1.52 -9.48 -11.90
CA ARG A 155 2.82 -9.35 -11.24
C ARG A 155 3.16 -7.87 -10.98
N GLU A 156 2.87 -7.01 -11.95
CA GLU A 156 3.10 -5.58 -11.88
C GLU A 156 2.25 -4.92 -10.78
N GLU A 157 0.98 -5.32 -10.66
CA GLU A 157 0.09 -4.85 -9.59
C GLU A 157 0.58 -5.32 -8.22
N ALA A 158 1.05 -6.57 -8.11
CA ALA A 158 1.64 -7.11 -6.90
C ALA A 158 2.90 -6.34 -6.46
N ASP A 159 3.80 -6.04 -7.40
CA ASP A 159 5.00 -5.26 -7.13
C ASP A 159 4.66 -3.82 -6.69
N GLN A 160 3.67 -3.17 -7.31
CA GLN A 160 3.18 -1.86 -6.89
C GLN A 160 2.55 -1.88 -5.49
N PHE A 161 1.72 -2.90 -5.21
CA PHE A 161 1.12 -3.07 -3.89
C PHE A 161 2.19 -3.27 -2.82
N VAL A 162 3.17 -4.17 -3.05
CA VAL A 162 4.26 -4.46 -2.11
C VAL A 162 5.12 -3.22 -1.86
N ALA A 163 5.46 -2.47 -2.91
CA ALA A 163 6.22 -1.22 -2.76
C ALA A 163 5.46 -0.19 -1.92
N GLY A 164 4.17 0.00 -2.21
CA GLY A 164 3.31 0.94 -1.50
C GLY A 164 3.06 0.55 -0.04
N ILE A 165 2.85 -0.76 0.25
CA ILE A 165 2.59 -1.24 1.60
C ILE A 165 3.84 -1.15 2.48
N ASN A 166 5.02 -1.48 1.94
CA ASN A 166 6.28 -1.34 2.65
C ASN A 166 6.61 0.13 2.98
N GLU A 167 6.26 1.06 2.11
CA GLU A 167 6.41 2.49 2.39
C GLU A 167 5.42 2.96 3.46
N ALA A 168 4.16 2.53 3.39
CA ALA A 168 3.15 2.84 4.40
C ALA A 168 3.57 2.34 5.80
N THR A 169 4.03 1.09 5.88
CA THR A 169 4.54 0.48 7.12
C THR A 169 5.70 1.27 7.72
N LYS A 170 6.69 1.68 6.90
CA LYS A 170 7.80 2.52 7.38
C LYS A 170 7.34 3.86 7.95
N GLN A 171 6.33 4.47 7.34
CA GLN A 171 5.78 5.76 7.82
C GLN A 171 5.06 5.59 9.16
N ILE A 172 4.27 4.51 9.31
CA ILE A 172 3.58 4.19 10.56
C ILE A 172 4.59 3.98 11.69
N HIS A 173 5.61 3.13 11.50
CA HIS A 173 6.61 2.86 12.51
C HIS A 173 7.47 4.08 12.87
N LYS A 174 7.78 4.96 11.90
CA LYS A 174 8.44 6.25 12.21
C LYS A 174 7.56 7.21 13.01
N GLY A 175 6.24 7.16 12.81
CA GLY A 175 5.29 7.98 13.55
C GLY A 175 5.11 7.53 15.01
N LEU A 176 5.28 6.25 15.29
CA LEU A 176 5.17 5.66 16.64
C LEU A 176 6.43 5.90 17.51
N LEU A 177 7.57 6.28 16.89
CA LEU A 177 8.84 6.54 17.57
C LEU A 177 9.06 8.04 17.93
N LYS A 178 8.07 8.90 17.69
CA LYS A 178 8.06 10.31 18.07
C LYS A 178 7.14 10.57 19.25
#